data_73522cf56dba22bcf3cefc940c79b343
#
_entry.id   73522cf56dba22bcf3cefc940c79b343
#
_cell.length_a   1.000
_cell.length_b   1.000
_cell.length_c   1.000
_cell.angle_alpha   90.00
_cell.angle_beta   90.00
_cell.angle_gamma   90.00
#
_symmetry.space_group_name_H-M   'P 1'
#
loop_
_entity.id
_entity.type
_entity.pdbx_description
1 polymer ?
#
loop_
_entity_poly.entity_id
_entity_poly.type
_entity_poly.pdbx_seq_one_letter_code
_entity_poly.pdbx_strand_id
1 'polypeptide(L)'
;DPEMSRGLGDVYKRQLLCEQKHITGDAADIIERCDDIPVYTGARELLATLTGYTLTRGVLCAMHRPTSKSVEEICRGARRIAVIEGVVDTTNIGAIFRSAAALGIDAILLTRNSCDPLNRRAVRVSMGSVFLIPWAWLDGSPNELHKLGFRTVAMALTEKSISIDSPILATEPKLAIVMGTEGDGLRNETITEADYVVRIPMANGVDSLNVAAASAIAFWQLRVKD
;
A
#
# COMPACT_ATOMS: atom_id res chain seq x y z
N ASP A 1 -6.92 8.77 14.12
CA ASP A 1 -6.77 9.95 13.27
C ASP A 1 -8.12 10.24 12.60
N PRO A 2 -8.74 11.42 12.83
CA PRO A 2 -10.04 11.79 12.24
C PRO A 2 -10.04 11.75 10.71
N GLU A 3 -8.90 11.98 10.09
CA GLU A 3 -8.78 11.95 8.63
C GLU A 3 -8.85 10.54 8.04
N MET A 4 -8.39 9.52 8.76
CA MET A 4 -8.47 8.14 8.29
C MET A 4 -9.90 7.62 8.17
N SER A 5 -10.86 8.16 8.92
CA SER A 5 -12.25 7.74 8.84
C SER A 5 -13.02 8.38 7.68
N ARG A 6 -12.52 9.49 7.13
CA ARG A 6 -13.19 10.24 6.06
C ARG A 6 -13.19 9.51 4.71
N GLY A 7 -12.20 8.63 4.46
CA GLY A 7 -12.08 7.89 3.19
C GLY A 7 -12.95 6.64 3.06
N LEU A 8 -13.44 6.07 4.18
CA LEU A 8 -14.10 4.77 4.18
C LEU A 8 -15.64 4.81 4.17
N GLY A 9 -16.24 5.98 4.34
CA GLY A 9 -17.68 6.07 4.56
C GLY A 9 -18.13 5.30 5.82
N ASP A 10 -19.36 5.49 6.23
CA ASP A 10 -19.87 4.94 7.49
C ASP A 10 -20.28 3.45 7.39
N VAL A 11 -20.42 2.94 6.16
CA VAL A 11 -20.94 1.59 5.85
C VAL A 11 -20.05 0.44 6.38
N TYR A 12 -18.76 0.69 6.57
CA TYR A 12 -17.82 -0.36 6.99
C TYR A 12 -17.49 -0.36 8.48
N LYS A 13 -17.96 0.62 9.24
CA LYS A 13 -17.69 0.70 10.67
C LYS A 13 -18.57 -0.31 11.42
N ARG A 14 -17.97 -1.07 12.35
CA ARG A 14 -18.66 -2.05 13.17
C ARG A 14 -18.84 -1.59 14.61
N GLN A 15 -17.81 -0.98 15.19
CA GLN A 15 -17.82 -0.45 16.56
C GLN A 15 -16.69 0.53 16.78
N LEU A 16 -16.86 1.43 17.73
CA LEU A 16 -15.83 2.33 18.23
C LEU A 16 -15.47 1.99 19.67
N LEU A 17 -14.21 2.25 20.04
CA LEU A 17 -13.70 2.10 21.41
C LEU A 17 -12.80 3.29 21.73
N CYS A 18 -13.10 4.06 22.78
CA CYS A 18 -12.33 5.23 23.19
C CYS A 18 -12.40 5.50 24.71
N GLU A 19 -11.50 6.32 25.21
CA GLU A 19 -11.66 6.88 26.56
C GLU A 19 -12.85 7.87 26.57
N GLN A 20 -13.51 7.98 27.74
CA GLN A 20 -14.68 8.85 27.93
C GLN A 20 -14.46 10.30 27.47
N LYS A 21 -13.28 10.86 27.73
CA LYS A 21 -12.93 12.23 27.36
C LYS A 21 -12.95 12.51 25.84
N HIS A 22 -12.82 11.48 25.02
CA HIS A 22 -12.80 11.63 23.57
C HIS A 22 -14.21 11.70 22.96
N ILE A 23 -15.27 11.33 23.71
CA ILE A 23 -16.66 11.38 23.21
C ILE A 23 -17.06 12.81 22.83
N THR A 24 -16.72 13.76 23.70
CA THR A 24 -17.00 15.20 23.47
C THR A 24 -15.80 15.97 22.95
N GLY A 25 -14.68 15.27 22.71
CA GLY A 25 -13.42 15.82 22.20
C GLY A 25 -13.10 15.32 20.80
N ASP A 26 -11.90 14.78 20.62
CA ASP A 26 -11.33 14.38 19.31
C ASP A 26 -12.16 13.36 18.53
N ALA A 27 -13.08 12.64 19.17
CA ALA A 27 -13.94 11.64 18.56
C ALA A 27 -15.37 12.14 18.27
N ALA A 28 -15.75 13.32 18.71
CA ALA A 28 -17.12 13.81 18.61
C ALA A 28 -17.66 13.76 17.16
N ASP A 29 -16.93 14.33 16.20
CA ASP A 29 -17.30 14.35 14.79
C ASP A 29 -17.40 12.93 14.18
N ILE A 30 -16.58 11.99 14.67
CA ILE A 30 -16.60 10.60 14.20
C ILE A 30 -17.82 9.90 14.75
N ILE A 31 -18.13 10.12 16.02
CA ILE A 31 -19.26 9.50 16.73
C ILE A 31 -20.57 10.01 16.14
N GLU A 32 -20.70 11.31 15.91
CA GLU A 32 -21.88 11.94 15.30
C GLU A 32 -22.20 11.33 13.92
N ARG A 33 -21.18 10.95 13.17
CA ARG A 33 -21.31 10.29 11.86
C ARG A 33 -21.50 8.78 11.94
N CYS A 34 -21.70 8.21 13.11
CA CYS A 34 -21.75 6.77 13.35
C CYS A 34 -23.01 6.39 14.16
N ASP A 35 -24.17 6.94 13.77
CA ASP A 35 -25.42 6.85 14.52
C ASP A 35 -25.87 5.42 14.86
N ASP A 36 -25.54 4.43 14.02
CA ASP A 36 -26.01 3.05 14.12
C ASP A 36 -24.99 2.06 14.68
N ILE A 37 -23.83 2.52 15.16
CA ILE A 37 -22.80 1.62 15.65
C ILE A 37 -22.52 1.82 17.14
N PRO A 38 -22.24 0.72 17.90
CA PRO A 38 -21.95 0.83 19.31
C PRO A 38 -20.63 1.57 19.57
N VAL A 39 -20.67 2.52 20.49
CA VAL A 39 -19.50 3.24 21.00
C VAL A 39 -19.24 2.77 22.43
N TYR A 40 -18.15 2.03 22.60
CA TYR A 40 -17.72 1.56 23.91
C TYR A 40 -16.74 2.53 24.53
N THR A 41 -16.90 2.78 25.82
CA THR A 41 -16.02 3.67 26.57
C THR A 41 -15.53 3.03 27.87
N GLY A 42 -14.39 3.47 28.34
CA GLY A 42 -13.83 3.00 29.59
C GLY A 42 -12.63 3.84 30.03
N ALA A 43 -12.18 3.58 31.26
CA ALA A 43 -10.93 4.13 31.75
C ALA A 43 -9.74 3.58 30.95
N ARG A 44 -8.68 4.37 30.87
CA ARG A 44 -7.48 4.05 30.07
C ARG A 44 -6.88 2.69 30.40
N GLU A 45 -6.83 2.37 31.68
CA GLU A 45 -6.28 1.11 32.21
C GLU A 45 -7.12 -0.09 31.76
N LEU A 46 -8.45 0.05 31.83
CA LEU A 46 -9.38 -0.99 31.37
C LEU A 46 -9.23 -1.21 29.86
N LEU A 47 -9.17 -0.13 29.09
CA LEU A 47 -8.99 -0.22 27.63
C LEU A 47 -7.65 -0.85 27.29
N ALA A 48 -6.58 -0.54 28.01
CA ALA A 48 -5.25 -1.14 27.83
C ALA A 48 -5.28 -2.67 28.09
N THR A 49 -6.01 -3.10 29.12
CA THR A 49 -6.18 -4.53 29.41
C THR A 49 -6.93 -5.27 28.28
N LEU A 50 -7.97 -4.65 27.74
CA LEU A 50 -8.76 -5.24 26.65
C LEU A 50 -7.99 -5.30 25.31
N THR A 51 -7.19 -4.31 25.04
CA THR A 51 -6.48 -4.19 23.75
C THR A 51 -5.09 -4.78 23.75
N GLY A 52 -4.52 -5.04 24.92
CA GLY A 52 -3.14 -5.49 25.11
C GLY A 52 -2.09 -4.39 24.97
N TYR A 53 -2.49 -3.13 24.86
CA TYR A 53 -1.58 -1.96 24.80
C TYR A 53 -2.33 -0.69 25.20
N THR A 54 -1.57 0.33 25.64
CA THR A 54 -2.15 1.63 26.00
C THR A 54 -2.55 2.40 24.74
N LEU A 55 -3.81 2.83 24.68
CA LEU A 55 -4.30 3.73 23.64
C LEU A 55 -3.67 5.11 23.84
N THR A 56 -2.77 5.50 22.95
CA THR A 56 -2.07 6.79 23.04
C THR A 56 -2.76 7.90 22.25
N ARG A 57 -3.67 7.56 21.34
CA ARG A 57 -4.41 8.49 20.50
C ARG A 57 -5.86 8.03 20.30
N GLY A 58 -6.78 8.82 20.84
CA GLY A 58 -8.19 8.90 20.51
C GLY A 58 -8.98 7.61 20.51
N VAL A 59 -9.23 7.06 19.34
CA VAL A 59 -10.28 6.09 19.07
C VAL A 59 -9.72 4.87 18.35
N LEU A 60 -10.20 3.69 18.74
CA LEU A 60 -10.11 2.47 17.93
C LEU A 60 -11.43 2.26 17.19
N CYS A 61 -11.34 1.90 15.93
CA CYS A 61 -12.49 1.51 15.14
C CYS A 61 -12.30 0.08 14.62
N ALA A 62 -13.23 -0.82 14.94
CA ALA A 62 -13.34 -2.08 14.24
C ALA A 62 -14.25 -1.88 13.03
N MET A 63 -13.81 -2.40 11.89
CA MET A 63 -14.47 -2.18 10.62
C MET A 63 -14.70 -3.50 9.90
N HIS A 64 -15.78 -3.58 9.13
CA HIS A 64 -15.92 -4.66 8.17
C HIS A 64 -14.89 -4.50 7.06
N ARG A 65 -14.30 -5.61 6.66
CA ARG A 65 -13.38 -5.62 5.52
C ARG A 65 -14.18 -5.32 4.25
N PRO A 66 -13.74 -4.37 3.41
CA PRO A 66 -14.40 -4.12 2.13
C PRO A 66 -14.27 -5.34 1.22
N THR A 67 -15.23 -5.54 0.35
CA THR A 67 -15.18 -6.58 -0.68
C THR A 67 -13.97 -6.32 -1.59
N SER A 68 -13.17 -7.36 -1.80
CA SER A 68 -12.03 -7.27 -2.72
C SER A 68 -12.52 -7.04 -4.15
N LYS A 69 -11.95 -6.04 -4.80
CA LYS A 69 -12.15 -5.82 -6.24
C LYS A 69 -11.27 -6.78 -7.04
N SER A 70 -11.65 -7.05 -8.28
CA SER A 70 -10.79 -7.83 -9.18
C SER A 70 -9.61 -7.01 -9.69
N VAL A 71 -8.57 -7.68 -10.19
CA VAL A 71 -7.42 -7.04 -10.81
C VAL A 71 -7.86 -6.18 -12.01
N GLU A 72 -8.76 -6.71 -12.83
CA GLU A 72 -9.30 -6.04 -14.02
C GLU A 72 -10.06 -4.76 -13.65
N GLU A 73 -10.83 -4.81 -12.56
CA GLU A 73 -11.59 -3.63 -12.08
C GLU A 73 -10.67 -2.50 -11.66
N ILE A 74 -9.65 -2.78 -10.85
CA ILE A 74 -8.76 -1.74 -10.33
C ILE A 74 -7.75 -1.24 -11.35
N CYS A 75 -7.42 -2.07 -12.37
CA CYS A 75 -6.52 -1.70 -13.46
C CYS A 75 -7.23 -0.97 -14.61
N ARG A 76 -8.56 -0.84 -14.55
CA ARG A 76 -9.33 -0.15 -15.60
C ARG A 76 -8.98 1.33 -15.64
N GLY A 77 -8.42 1.79 -16.75
CA GLY A 77 -7.97 3.17 -16.93
C GLY A 77 -6.63 3.48 -16.27
N ALA A 78 -6.05 2.56 -15.51
CA ALA A 78 -4.76 2.75 -14.87
C ALA A 78 -3.63 2.80 -15.91
N ARG A 79 -2.63 3.67 -15.65
CA ARG A 79 -1.42 3.85 -16.47
C ARG A 79 -0.16 3.45 -15.74
N ARG A 80 -0.15 3.59 -14.42
CA ARG A 80 0.99 3.26 -13.52
C ARG A 80 0.46 2.47 -12.36
N ILE A 81 0.84 1.21 -12.27
CA ILE A 81 0.49 0.33 -11.14
C ILE A 81 1.74 -0.20 -10.46
N ALA A 82 1.64 -0.48 -9.18
CA ALA A 82 2.69 -1.17 -8.44
C ALA A 82 2.28 -2.62 -8.20
N VAL A 83 3.22 -3.55 -8.34
CA VAL A 83 3.07 -4.95 -7.94
C VAL A 83 4.06 -5.22 -6.83
N ILE A 84 3.55 -5.65 -5.68
CA ILE A 84 4.34 -5.93 -4.48
C ILE A 84 4.47 -7.43 -4.32
N GLU A 85 5.67 -7.96 -4.53
CA GLU A 85 5.94 -9.39 -4.50
C GLU A 85 6.65 -9.79 -3.21
N GLY A 86 5.95 -10.53 -2.34
CA GLY A 86 6.54 -11.16 -1.15
C GLY A 86 6.96 -10.21 -0.02
N VAL A 87 6.52 -8.96 -0.01
CA VAL A 87 6.86 -8.01 1.07
C VAL A 87 6.04 -8.30 2.31
N VAL A 88 6.68 -8.82 3.35
CA VAL A 88 6.01 -9.27 4.59
C VAL A 88 6.06 -8.25 5.73
N ASP A 89 6.97 -7.28 5.69
CA ASP A 89 7.03 -6.25 6.72
C ASP A 89 5.90 -5.23 6.56
N THR A 90 5.08 -5.12 7.61
CA THR A 90 3.92 -4.23 7.66
C THR A 90 4.29 -2.75 7.55
N THR A 91 5.50 -2.37 7.99
CA THR A 91 5.99 -0.99 7.90
C THR A 91 6.30 -0.64 6.46
N ASN A 92 6.96 -1.56 5.74
CA ASN A 92 7.25 -1.38 4.32
C ASN A 92 5.97 -1.30 3.50
N ILE A 93 5.01 -2.21 3.72
CA ILE A 93 3.69 -2.15 3.06
C ILE A 93 3.04 -0.77 3.28
N GLY A 94 2.96 -0.31 4.53
CA GLY A 94 2.36 0.99 4.83
C GLY A 94 3.07 2.16 4.14
N ALA A 95 4.41 2.16 4.13
CA ALA A 95 5.21 3.20 3.49
C ALA A 95 5.08 3.18 1.95
N ILE A 96 5.02 1.99 1.35
CA ILE A 96 4.79 1.82 -0.09
C ILE A 96 3.42 2.39 -0.48
N PHE A 97 2.35 2.06 0.25
CA PHE A 97 1.02 2.60 -0.01
C PHE A 97 0.98 4.12 0.09
N ARG A 98 1.67 4.69 1.09
CA ARG A 98 1.76 6.13 1.25
C ARG A 98 2.48 6.80 0.08
N SER A 99 3.61 6.23 -0.34
CA SER A 99 4.38 6.74 -1.49
C SER A 99 3.60 6.60 -2.79
N ALA A 100 2.92 5.48 -3.01
CA ALA A 100 2.11 5.23 -4.18
C ALA A 100 0.97 6.24 -4.33
N ALA A 101 0.22 6.47 -3.24
CA ALA A 101 -0.86 7.47 -3.22
C ALA A 101 -0.35 8.89 -3.48
N ALA A 102 0.82 9.25 -2.91
CA ALA A 102 1.40 10.58 -3.07
C ALA A 102 2.02 10.84 -4.45
N LEU A 103 2.47 9.78 -5.14
CA LEU A 103 3.27 9.88 -6.35
C LEU A 103 2.53 9.45 -7.63
N GLY A 104 1.20 9.35 -7.57
CA GLY A 104 0.36 9.13 -8.75
C GLY A 104 0.38 7.69 -9.28
N ILE A 105 0.53 6.71 -8.41
CA ILE A 105 0.28 5.31 -8.74
C ILE A 105 -1.23 5.07 -8.69
N ASP A 106 -1.79 4.51 -9.76
CA ASP A 106 -3.23 4.35 -9.93
C ASP A 106 -3.80 3.18 -9.13
N ALA A 107 -3.02 2.10 -8.96
CA ALA A 107 -3.44 0.91 -8.23
C ALA A 107 -2.24 0.12 -7.70
N ILE A 108 -2.47 -0.69 -6.66
CA ILE A 108 -1.47 -1.61 -6.11
C ILE A 108 -2.00 -3.05 -6.18
N LEU A 109 -1.16 -3.95 -6.66
CA LEU A 109 -1.38 -5.39 -6.63
C LEU A 109 -0.40 -6.03 -5.63
N LEU A 110 -0.86 -7.00 -4.85
CA LEU A 110 -0.01 -7.73 -3.91
C LEU A 110 -0.10 -9.22 -4.18
N THR A 111 1.04 -9.89 -4.22
CA THR A 111 1.06 -11.35 -4.23
C THR A 111 0.61 -11.90 -2.88
N ARG A 112 0.01 -13.11 -2.85
CA ARG A 112 -0.59 -13.70 -1.64
C ARG A 112 0.39 -13.94 -0.48
N ASN A 113 1.67 -14.02 -0.75
CA ASN A 113 2.72 -14.13 0.26
C ASN A 113 3.18 -12.76 0.82
N SER A 114 2.59 -11.66 0.37
CA SER A 114 2.80 -10.33 0.96
C SER A 114 1.93 -10.13 2.19
N CYS A 115 2.34 -9.21 3.06
CA CYS A 115 1.54 -8.82 4.22
C CYS A 115 0.24 -8.13 3.78
N ASP A 116 -0.83 -8.36 4.55
CA ASP A 116 -2.11 -7.70 4.38
C ASP A 116 -2.00 -6.19 4.63
N PRO A 117 -2.32 -5.34 3.63
CA PRO A 117 -2.25 -3.89 3.78
C PRO A 117 -3.25 -3.33 4.80
N LEU A 118 -4.31 -4.08 5.15
CA LEU A 118 -5.24 -3.73 6.22
C LEU A 118 -4.76 -4.15 7.61
N ASN A 119 -3.55 -4.71 7.73
CA ASN A 119 -2.93 -4.89 9.03
C ASN A 119 -2.83 -3.53 9.74
N ARG A 120 -3.18 -3.50 11.02
CA ARG A 120 -3.24 -2.27 11.82
C ARG A 120 -1.96 -1.41 11.73
N ARG A 121 -0.78 -2.06 11.72
CA ARG A 121 0.50 -1.33 11.62
C ARG A 121 0.68 -0.72 10.23
N ALA A 122 0.35 -1.45 9.16
CA ALA A 122 0.39 -0.95 7.79
C ALA A 122 -0.55 0.24 7.60
N VAL A 123 -1.79 0.15 8.09
CA VAL A 123 -2.77 1.25 8.07
C VAL A 123 -2.21 2.50 8.77
N ARG A 124 -1.60 2.35 9.95
CA ARG A 124 -1.01 3.48 10.69
C ARG A 124 0.18 4.09 9.96
N VAL A 125 1.10 3.28 9.44
CA VAL A 125 2.28 3.77 8.71
C VAL A 125 1.89 4.44 7.41
N SER A 126 0.87 3.92 6.72
CA SER A 126 0.35 4.52 5.50
C SER A 126 -0.36 5.86 5.73
N MET A 127 -0.60 6.26 6.99
CA MET A 127 -1.42 7.43 7.33
C MET A 127 -2.81 7.40 6.66
N GLY A 128 -3.37 6.19 6.50
CA GLY A 128 -4.66 5.98 5.86
C GLY A 128 -4.62 5.90 4.33
N SER A 129 -3.45 6.06 3.70
CA SER A 129 -3.35 5.99 2.23
C SER A 129 -3.78 4.65 1.65
N VAL A 130 -3.75 3.57 2.44
CA VAL A 130 -4.28 2.25 2.06
C VAL A 130 -5.77 2.29 1.68
N PHE A 131 -6.51 3.30 2.12
CA PHE A 131 -7.92 3.51 1.80
C PHE A 131 -8.13 4.49 0.63
N LEU A 132 -7.08 5.17 0.18
CA LEU A 132 -7.15 6.16 -0.89
C LEU A 132 -6.82 5.56 -2.26
N ILE A 133 -5.96 4.55 -2.28
CA ILE A 133 -5.52 3.90 -3.51
C ILE A 133 -6.17 2.51 -3.65
N PRO A 134 -6.78 2.19 -4.80
CA PRO A 134 -7.35 0.87 -5.03
C PRO A 134 -6.26 -0.20 -5.02
N TRP A 135 -6.57 -1.35 -4.43
CA TRP A 135 -5.65 -2.48 -4.40
C TRP A 135 -6.39 -3.82 -4.47
N ALA A 136 -5.70 -4.84 -4.95
CA ALA A 136 -6.18 -6.22 -5.01
C ALA A 136 -5.05 -7.22 -4.81
N TRP A 137 -5.43 -8.46 -4.50
CA TRP A 137 -4.52 -9.58 -4.53
C TRP A 137 -4.28 -10.04 -5.97
N LEU A 138 -3.03 -10.32 -6.31
CA LEU A 138 -2.61 -10.93 -7.56
C LEU A 138 -2.37 -12.42 -7.32
N ASP A 139 -3.17 -13.26 -7.95
CA ASP A 139 -3.09 -14.73 -7.79
C ASP A 139 -2.12 -15.38 -8.79
N GLY A 140 -1.73 -14.67 -9.85
CA GLY A 140 -0.87 -15.17 -10.92
C GLY A 140 0.51 -14.49 -10.98
N SER A 141 1.17 -14.68 -12.13
CA SER A 141 2.40 -13.97 -12.46
C SER A 141 2.11 -12.50 -12.80
N PRO A 142 3.02 -11.55 -12.44
CA PRO A 142 2.93 -10.16 -12.91
C PRO A 142 2.81 -10.05 -14.45
N ASN A 143 3.29 -11.02 -15.19
CA ASN A 143 3.18 -11.06 -16.66
C ASN A 143 1.75 -11.21 -17.18
N GLU A 144 0.83 -11.69 -16.37
CA GLU A 144 -0.58 -11.72 -16.77
C GLU A 144 -1.16 -10.33 -17.02
N LEU A 145 -0.51 -9.30 -16.49
CA LEU A 145 -0.87 -7.90 -16.69
C LEU A 145 -0.66 -7.42 -18.14
N HIS A 146 0.09 -8.17 -18.95
CA HIS A 146 0.15 -7.95 -20.40
C HIS A 146 -1.23 -8.01 -21.06
N LYS A 147 -2.13 -8.86 -20.56
CA LYS A 147 -3.53 -8.97 -21.04
C LYS A 147 -4.32 -7.67 -20.84
N LEU A 148 -3.87 -6.84 -19.88
CA LEU A 148 -4.44 -5.52 -19.58
C LEU A 148 -3.65 -4.36 -20.22
N GLY A 149 -2.65 -4.69 -21.04
CA GLY A 149 -1.83 -3.76 -21.81
C GLY A 149 -0.68 -3.13 -21.04
N PHE A 150 -0.31 -3.66 -19.87
CA PHE A 150 0.86 -3.18 -19.13
C PHE A 150 2.14 -3.83 -19.64
N ARG A 151 3.23 -3.04 -19.64
CA ARG A 151 4.59 -3.55 -19.66
C ARG A 151 5.10 -3.70 -18.24
N THR A 152 5.76 -4.81 -17.95
CA THR A 152 6.28 -5.12 -16.62
C THR A 152 7.71 -4.60 -16.45
N VAL A 153 7.94 -3.94 -15.32
CA VAL A 153 9.23 -3.38 -14.91
C VAL A 153 9.67 -4.07 -13.62
N ALA A 154 10.55 -5.05 -13.71
CA ALA A 154 11.12 -5.72 -12.54
C ALA A 154 12.24 -4.86 -11.94
N MET A 155 12.02 -4.37 -10.71
CA MET A 155 13.05 -3.60 -9.99
C MET A 155 14.08 -4.56 -9.39
N ALA A 156 15.16 -4.81 -10.11
CA ALA A 156 16.19 -5.76 -9.73
C ALA A 156 17.58 -5.37 -10.25
N LEU A 157 18.63 -5.79 -9.52
CA LEU A 157 20.00 -5.61 -9.92
C LEU A 157 20.50 -6.88 -10.61
N THR A 158 20.66 -6.81 -11.93
CA THR A 158 21.25 -7.88 -12.76
C THR A 158 22.23 -7.27 -13.74
N GLU A 159 23.05 -8.08 -14.41
CA GLU A 159 23.97 -7.60 -15.46
C GLU A 159 23.25 -6.92 -16.64
N LYS A 160 21.99 -7.32 -16.89
CA LYS A 160 21.17 -6.79 -17.99
C LYS A 160 20.26 -5.64 -17.59
N SER A 161 20.29 -5.22 -16.30
CA SER A 161 19.41 -4.15 -15.82
C SER A 161 19.74 -2.82 -16.49
N ILE A 162 18.71 -2.18 -17.04
CA ILE A 162 18.81 -0.79 -17.53
C ILE A 162 18.62 0.19 -16.35
N SER A 163 19.10 1.42 -16.53
CA SER A 163 18.89 2.46 -15.52
C SER A 163 17.44 2.94 -15.48
N ILE A 164 16.95 3.28 -14.31
CA ILE A 164 15.56 3.75 -14.07
C ILE A 164 15.24 5.05 -14.82
N ASP A 165 16.24 5.82 -15.18
CA ASP A 165 16.11 7.06 -15.98
C ASP A 165 16.16 6.83 -17.50
N SER A 166 16.22 5.57 -17.94
CA SER A 166 16.22 5.20 -19.35
C SER A 166 14.99 5.78 -20.08
N PRO A 167 15.19 6.51 -21.20
CA PRO A 167 14.11 7.16 -21.92
C PRO A 167 13.00 6.22 -22.40
N ILE A 168 13.32 4.94 -22.66
CA ILE A 168 12.35 3.95 -23.13
C ILE A 168 11.21 3.77 -22.15
N LEU A 169 11.47 3.83 -20.83
CA LEU A 169 10.46 3.68 -19.80
C LEU A 169 9.44 4.83 -19.79
N ALA A 170 9.87 6.02 -20.20
CA ALA A 170 8.99 7.19 -20.29
C ALA A 170 8.03 7.12 -21.49
N THR A 171 8.36 6.33 -22.52
CA THR A 171 7.51 6.18 -23.73
C THR A 171 6.40 5.17 -23.52
N GLU A 172 6.48 4.31 -22.50
CA GLU A 172 5.48 3.27 -22.26
C GLU A 172 4.16 3.86 -21.74
N PRO A 173 3.04 3.59 -22.42
CA PRO A 173 1.74 4.12 -22.02
C PRO A 173 1.27 3.56 -20.68
N LYS A 174 1.59 2.29 -20.39
CA LYS A 174 1.21 1.59 -19.17
C LYS A 174 2.38 0.79 -18.60
N LEU A 175 2.72 1.04 -17.34
CA LEU A 175 3.75 0.29 -16.61
C LEU A 175 3.20 -0.38 -15.35
N ALA A 176 3.58 -1.65 -15.14
CA ALA A 176 3.45 -2.38 -13.89
C ALA A 176 4.83 -2.48 -13.22
N ILE A 177 5.05 -1.71 -12.17
CA ILE A 177 6.32 -1.61 -11.46
C ILE A 177 6.36 -2.69 -10.38
N VAL A 178 7.19 -3.72 -10.57
CA VAL A 178 7.27 -4.88 -9.68
C VAL A 178 8.39 -4.68 -8.66
N MET A 179 8.02 -4.67 -7.38
CA MET A 179 8.91 -4.48 -6.24
C MET A 179 8.99 -5.78 -5.44
N GLY A 180 10.20 -6.26 -5.19
CA GLY A 180 10.46 -7.47 -4.42
C GLY A 180 10.65 -7.23 -2.93
N THR A 181 10.79 -8.32 -2.18
CA THR A 181 11.10 -8.30 -0.75
C THR A 181 12.54 -7.86 -0.47
N GLU A 182 12.79 -7.47 0.77
CA GLU A 182 14.16 -7.24 1.26
C GLU A 182 14.91 -8.56 1.41
N GLY A 183 16.17 -8.59 1.00
CA GLY A 183 17.03 -9.76 1.02
C GLY A 183 16.97 -10.55 -0.29
N ASP A 184 15.94 -11.33 -0.51
CA ASP A 184 15.85 -12.22 -1.69
C ASP A 184 15.44 -11.47 -2.98
N GLY A 185 14.86 -10.28 -2.86
CA GLY A 185 14.41 -9.49 -4.00
C GLY A 185 13.18 -10.09 -4.69
N LEU A 186 13.15 -10.02 -6.01
CA LEU A 186 12.12 -10.62 -6.87
C LEU A 186 12.46 -12.07 -7.19
N ARG A 187 11.44 -12.90 -7.44
CA ARG A 187 11.66 -14.27 -7.93
C ARG A 187 12.35 -14.26 -9.29
N ASN A 188 13.15 -15.28 -9.54
CA ASN A 188 13.87 -15.42 -10.82
C ASN A 188 12.93 -15.46 -12.01
N GLU A 189 11.78 -16.12 -11.89
CA GLU A 189 10.75 -16.16 -12.93
C GLU A 189 10.25 -14.76 -13.23
N THR A 190 9.92 -13.96 -12.21
CA THR A 190 9.46 -12.58 -12.35
C THR A 190 10.50 -11.70 -13.08
N ILE A 191 11.77 -11.84 -12.73
CA ILE A 191 12.88 -11.11 -13.40
C ILE A 191 13.03 -11.54 -14.86
N THR A 192 12.99 -12.86 -15.12
CA THR A 192 13.23 -13.42 -16.45
C THR A 192 12.10 -13.09 -17.44
N GLU A 193 10.87 -13.06 -16.93
CA GLU A 193 9.68 -12.85 -17.74
C GLU A 193 9.33 -11.35 -17.92
N ALA A 194 9.93 -10.45 -17.14
CA ALA A 194 9.64 -9.02 -17.23
C ALA A 194 10.07 -8.40 -18.56
N ASP A 195 9.30 -7.45 -19.08
CA ASP A 195 9.66 -6.69 -20.27
C ASP A 195 10.93 -5.86 -20.05
N TYR A 196 11.10 -5.30 -18.86
CA TYR A 196 12.25 -4.52 -18.45
C TYR A 196 12.75 -4.94 -17.09
N VAL A 197 14.04 -5.17 -16.97
CA VAL A 197 14.72 -5.28 -15.67
C VAL A 197 15.42 -3.96 -15.41
N VAL A 198 15.09 -3.30 -14.31
CA VAL A 198 15.45 -1.91 -14.06
C VAL A 198 16.15 -1.78 -12.72
N ARG A 199 17.24 -1.02 -12.68
CA ARG A 199 17.96 -0.69 -11.47
C ARG A 199 17.95 0.80 -11.17
N ILE A 200 17.98 1.13 -9.89
CA ILE A 200 18.32 2.47 -9.41
C ILE A 200 19.86 2.54 -9.35
N PRO A 201 20.51 3.46 -10.05
CA PRO A 201 21.97 3.62 -9.94
C PRO A 201 22.35 3.97 -8.51
N MET A 202 23.30 3.24 -7.96
CA MET A 202 23.77 3.41 -6.58
C MET A 202 25.23 3.88 -6.60
N ALA A 203 25.68 4.51 -5.51
CA ALA A 203 27.04 4.96 -5.29
C ALA A 203 27.70 4.17 -4.14
N ASN A 204 29.02 4.30 -4.00
CA ASN A 204 29.81 3.78 -2.87
C ASN A 204 29.70 2.27 -2.64
N GLY A 205 29.43 1.48 -3.70
CA GLY A 205 29.30 0.02 -3.58
C GLY A 205 28.04 -0.47 -2.85
N VAL A 206 27.06 0.40 -2.64
CA VAL A 206 25.72 0.01 -2.16
C VAL A 206 24.97 -0.61 -3.33
N ASP A 207 24.38 -1.79 -3.13
CA ASP A 207 23.68 -2.56 -4.16
C ASP A 207 22.15 -2.57 -4.00
N SER A 208 21.63 -2.19 -2.84
CA SER A 208 20.19 -2.19 -2.55
C SER A 208 19.78 -1.07 -1.62
N LEU A 209 18.49 -0.72 -1.66
CA LEU A 209 17.79 0.16 -0.73
C LEU A 209 16.65 -0.62 -0.06
N ASN A 210 16.24 -0.16 1.11
CA ASN A 210 14.96 -0.58 1.69
C ASN A 210 13.85 -0.47 0.63
N VAL A 211 12.99 -1.50 0.54
CA VAL A 211 11.98 -1.60 -0.52
C VAL A 211 11.03 -0.39 -0.57
N ALA A 212 10.69 0.20 0.57
CA ALA A 212 9.82 1.39 0.60
C ALA A 212 10.54 2.63 0.03
N ALA A 213 11.85 2.77 0.30
CA ALA A 213 12.66 3.84 -0.29
C ALA A 213 12.82 3.65 -1.80
N ALA A 214 13.16 2.43 -2.22
CA ALA A 214 13.25 2.08 -3.63
C ALA A 214 11.93 2.32 -4.38
N SER A 215 10.79 1.97 -3.75
CA SER A 215 9.46 2.21 -4.30
C SER A 215 9.18 3.70 -4.51
N ALA A 216 9.51 4.55 -3.54
CA ALA A 216 9.30 5.99 -3.68
C ALA A 216 10.09 6.59 -4.85
N ILE A 217 11.35 6.17 -5.02
CA ILE A 217 12.19 6.58 -6.15
C ILE A 217 11.60 6.09 -7.48
N ALA A 218 11.19 4.80 -7.53
CA ALA A 218 10.62 4.20 -8.72
C ALA A 218 9.31 4.89 -9.13
N PHE A 219 8.42 5.13 -8.18
CA PHE A 219 7.14 5.80 -8.44
C PHE A 219 7.33 7.23 -8.91
N TRP A 220 8.26 7.98 -8.29
CA TRP A 220 8.58 9.34 -8.74
C TRP A 220 9.15 9.37 -10.14
N GLN A 221 10.13 8.51 -10.44
CA GLN A 221 10.81 8.51 -11.73
C GLN A 221 9.91 8.03 -12.88
N LEU A 222 9.11 6.98 -12.62
CA LEU A 222 8.28 6.33 -13.63
C LEU A 222 6.84 6.84 -13.69
N ARG A 223 6.50 7.88 -12.91
CA ARG A 223 5.15 8.48 -12.95
C ARG A 223 4.83 9.00 -14.34
N VAL A 224 3.56 9.13 -14.62
CA VAL A 224 3.13 9.87 -15.82
C VAL A 224 3.61 11.32 -15.68
N LYS A 225 4.31 11.80 -16.67
CA LYS A 225 4.71 13.22 -16.78
C LYS A 225 3.67 13.91 -17.66
N ASP A 226 3.07 14.96 -17.13
CA ASP A 226 2.18 15.85 -17.89
C ASP A 226 2.99 16.67 -18.91
#